data_1c7bedd72504f51c10b9354ea42d53a6
#
_entry.id   1c7bedd72504f51c10b9354ea42d53a6
#
_cell.length_a   1.000
_cell.length_b   1.000
_cell.length_c   1.000
_cell.angle_alpha   90.00
_cell.angle_beta   90.00
_cell.angle_gamma   90.00
#
_symmetry.space_group_name_H-M   'P 1'
#
loop_
_entity.id
_entity.type
_entity.pdbx_description
1 polymer ?
#
loop_
_entity_poly.entity_id
_entity_poly.type
_entity_poly.pdbx_seq_one_letter_code
_entity_poly.pdbx_strand_id
1 'polypeptide(L)'
;STSKQPETQKASESAKLKVGIVQIVEHPSLNTIRESFIQELDKQGFKDGDKVTIDYQNAQGDQTNLKTICQKFVSNKYDVIIAIATPSAQAAVGETKEIPIVFAACTDPVGSGLVSSLEKPGGNVTGTSDAVSAPKIMELARLITPDIKTVGALYTSSETNSVSVVNDLKAYAAQNGLTVVEGTVTNSSEVQQVASSL
;
A
#
# COMPACT_ATOMS: atom_id res chain seq x y z
N SER A 1 10.82 -26.14 62.89
CA SER A 1 11.10 -24.89 62.14
C SER A 1 11.18 -25.22 60.64
N THR A 2 10.09 -24.95 59.97
CA THR A 2 9.97 -25.20 58.51
C THR A 2 10.16 -23.86 57.80
N SER A 3 11.31 -23.67 57.17
CA SER A 3 11.59 -22.49 56.38
C SER A 3 10.90 -22.64 55.01
N LYS A 4 9.91 -21.78 54.76
CA LYS A 4 9.35 -21.57 53.41
C LYS A 4 10.34 -20.77 52.56
N GLN A 5 10.84 -21.36 51.46
CA GLN A 5 11.50 -20.63 50.38
C GLN A 5 10.50 -19.72 49.67
N PRO A 6 10.88 -18.51 49.30
CA PRO A 6 10.02 -17.65 48.51
C PRO A 6 9.96 -18.20 47.05
N GLU A 7 8.76 -18.52 46.59
CA GLU A 7 8.49 -18.76 45.15
C GLU A 7 8.83 -17.51 44.37
N THR A 8 9.84 -17.61 43.54
CA THR A 8 10.17 -16.59 42.56
C THR A 8 9.01 -16.56 41.54
N GLN A 9 8.19 -15.54 41.61
CA GLN A 9 7.21 -15.23 40.55
C GLN A 9 7.96 -15.06 39.25
N LYS A 10 7.81 -16.04 38.39
CA LYS A 10 8.19 -15.96 36.98
C LYS A 10 7.39 -14.80 36.36
N ALA A 11 8.05 -13.68 36.06
CA ALA A 11 7.45 -12.60 35.34
C ALA A 11 6.83 -13.17 34.08
N SER A 12 5.52 -13.01 33.90
CA SER A 12 4.82 -13.37 32.67
C SER A 12 5.46 -12.56 31.55
N GLU A 13 6.22 -13.23 30.69
CA GLU A 13 6.67 -12.65 29.43
C GLU A 13 5.40 -12.21 28.67
N SER A 14 5.18 -10.89 28.59
CA SER A 14 4.05 -10.38 27.83
C SER A 14 4.22 -10.86 26.37
N ALA A 15 3.18 -11.48 25.83
CA ALA A 15 3.21 -11.97 24.46
C ALA A 15 3.57 -10.82 23.51
N LYS A 16 4.55 -11.04 22.63
CA LYS A 16 4.98 -10.05 21.63
C LYS A 16 3.85 -9.78 20.65
N LEU A 17 3.64 -8.51 20.30
CA LEU A 17 2.70 -8.13 19.26
C LEU A 17 3.19 -8.65 17.90
N LYS A 18 2.29 -9.17 17.09
CA LYS A 18 2.57 -9.67 15.74
C LYS A 18 2.20 -8.62 14.71
N VAL A 19 3.18 -8.10 14.00
CA VAL A 19 3.02 -7.12 12.91
C VAL A 19 3.25 -7.81 11.58
N GLY A 20 2.21 -7.92 10.75
CA GLY A 20 2.34 -8.41 9.39
C GLY A 20 2.56 -7.25 8.44
N ILE A 21 3.59 -7.31 7.61
CA ILE A 21 3.82 -6.33 6.53
C ILE A 21 3.65 -7.03 5.20
N VAL A 22 2.69 -6.57 4.39
CA VAL A 22 2.48 -7.08 3.03
C VAL A 22 2.77 -5.99 2.00
N GLN A 23 3.58 -6.35 0.99
CA GLN A 23 4.00 -5.47 -0.10
C GLN A 23 3.75 -6.18 -1.43
N ILE A 24 3.16 -5.47 -2.42
CA ILE A 24 2.82 -6.08 -3.71
C ILE A 24 4.05 -6.53 -4.49
N VAL A 25 5.12 -5.73 -4.51
CA VAL A 25 6.33 -5.98 -5.30
C VAL A 25 7.54 -5.29 -4.68
N GLU A 26 8.73 -5.83 -4.91
CA GLU A 26 9.98 -5.11 -4.59
C GLU A 26 10.12 -3.91 -5.52
N HIS A 27 10.20 -2.73 -4.92
CA HIS A 27 10.44 -1.47 -5.61
C HIS A 27 11.17 -0.51 -4.66
N PRO A 28 12.18 0.25 -5.10
CA PRO A 28 12.96 1.11 -4.20
C PRO A 28 12.12 2.03 -3.31
N SER A 29 11.08 2.67 -3.87
CA SER A 29 10.19 3.56 -3.10
C SER A 29 9.40 2.80 -2.03
N LEU A 30 8.83 1.62 -2.37
CA LEU A 30 8.06 0.80 -1.44
C LEU A 30 8.97 0.19 -0.36
N ASN A 31 10.17 -0.20 -0.71
CA ASN A 31 11.17 -0.70 0.24
C ASN A 31 11.56 0.40 1.23
N THR A 32 11.78 1.64 0.76
CA THR A 32 12.05 2.79 1.62
C THR A 32 10.91 3.04 2.61
N ILE A 33 9.66 2.93 2.18
CA ILE A 33 8.48 3.05 3.07
C ILE A 33 8.50 1.98 4.15
N ARG A 34 8.70 0.71 3.76
CA ARG A 34 8.80 -0.42 4.70
C ARG A 34 9.92 -0.22 5.72
N GLU A 35 11.11 0.10 5.26
CA GLU A 35 12.29 0.28 6.10
C GLU A 35 12.12 1.46 7.06
N SER A 36 11.57 2.58 6.58
CA SER A 36 11.29 3.75 7.41
C SER A 36 10.24 3.44 8.47
N PHE A 37 9.21 2.66 8.14
CA PHE A 37 8.21 2.20 9.10
C PHE A 37 8.84 1.36 10.21
N ILE A 38 9.68 0.37 9.85
CA ILE A 38 10.36 -0.49 10.82
C ILE A 38 11.31 0.31 11.71
N GLN A 39 12.07 1.25 11.12
CA GLN A 39 12.95 2.13 11.89
C GLN A 39 12.18 3.02 12.87
N GLU A 40 11.02 3.53 12.45
CA GLU A 40 10.22 4.37 13.33
C GLU A 40 9.59 3.56 14.46
N LEU A 41 9.13 2.34 14.22
CA LEU A 41 8.69 1.43 15.28
C LEU A 41 9.80 1.20 16.32
N ASP A 42 11.04 0.96 15.87
CA ASP A 42 12.18 0.77 16.77
C ASP A 42 12.44 2.02 17.62
N LYS A 43 12.43 3.22 17.03
CA LYS A 43 12.57 4.50 17.75
C LYS A 43 11.46 4.71 18.79
N GLN A 44 10.25 4.25 18.51
CA GLN A 44 9.10 4.32 19.43
C GLN A 44 9.16 3.21 20.50
N GLY A 45 10.21 2.39 20.51
CA GLY A 45 10.43 1.34 21.49
C GLY A 45 9.72 0.03 21.19
N PHE A 46 9.29 -0.18 19.95
CA PHE A 46 8.71 -1.43 19.44
C PHE A 46 9.73 -2.15 18.54
N LYS A 47 10.84 -2.55 19.14
CA LYS A 47 11.91 -3.24 18.43
C LYS A 47 11.51 -4.66 18.04
N ASP A 48 11.83 -5.03 16.79
CA ASP A 48 11.62 -6.40 16.30
C ASP A 48 12.44 -7.42 17.11
N GLY A 49 11.79 -8.52 17.46
CA GLY A 49 12.36 -9.56 18.32
C GLY A 49 12.27 -9.26 19.83
N ASP A 50 11.88 -8.05 20.24
CA ASP A 50 11.67 -7.65 21.65
C ASP A 50 10.16 -7.52 21.96
N LYS A 51 9.55 -6.36 21.75
CA LYS A 51 8.12 -6.13 22.00
C LYS A 51 7.21 -6.56 20.86
N VAL A 52 7.73 -6.59 19.64
CA VAL A 52 7.02 -7.00 18.45
C VAL A 52 7.75 -8.12 17.72
N THR A 53 7.01 -8.85 16.89
CA THR A 53 7.56 -9.73 15.88
C THR A 53 7.05 -9.24 14.53
N ILE A 54 7.95 -8.86 13.64
CA ILE A 54 7.63 -8.36 12.30
C ILE A 54 7.78 -9.49 11.27
N ASP A 55 6.70 -9.81 10.56
CA ASP A 55 6.70 -10.74 9.43
C ASP A 55 6.45 -9.94 8.15
N TYR A 56 7.49 -9.75 7.35
CA TYR A 56 7.41 -9.12 6.04
C TYR A 56 7.21 -10.17 4.94
N GLN A 57 6.24 -9.94 4.08
CA GLN A 57 5.93 -10.79 2.93
C GLN A 57 5.78 -9.96 1.66
N ASN A 58 6.41 -10.42 0.58
CA ASN A 58 6.33 -9.83 -0.75
C ASN A 58 5.51 -10.72 -1.68
N ALA A 59 4.53 -10.15 -2.35
CA ALA A 59 3.65 -10.88 -3.26
C ALA A 59 4.23 -11.06 -4.67
N GLN A 60 5.36 -10.44 -4.98
CA GLN A 60 6.04 -10.55 -6.29
C GLN A 60 5.17 -10.15 -7.49
N GLY A 61 4.31 -9.16 -7.29
CA GLY A 61 3.39 -8.66 -8.32
C GLY A 61 2.14 -9.51 -8.55
N ASP A 62 1.93 -10.57 -7.74
CA ASP A 62 0.83 -11.52 -7.93
C ASP A 62 -0.30 -11.30 -6.93
N GLN A 63 -1.53 -11.11 -7.44
CA GLN A 63 -2.74 -10.87 -6.63
C GLN A 63 -3.13 -12.10 -5.79
N THR A 64 -2.86 -13.31 -6.28
CA THR A 64 -3.14 -14.55 -5.53
C THR A 64 -2.21 -14.68 -4.35
N ASN A 65 -0.94 -14.31 -4.53
CA ASN A 65 0.03 -14.27 -3.44
C ASN A 65 -0.38 -13.23 -2.38
N LEU A 66 -0.84 -12.04 -2.78
CA LEU A 66 -1.36 -11.04 -1.83
C LEU A 66 -2.46 -11.62 -0.95
N LYS A 67 -3.45 -12.26 -1.57
CA LYS A 67 -4.54 -12.89 -0.86
C LYS A 67 -4.05 -13.96 0.12
N THR A 68 -3.17 -14.85 -0.34
CA THR A 68 -2.60 -15.92 0.48
C THR A 68 -1.82 -15.39 1.69
N ILE A 69 -1.04 -14.33 1.49
CA ILE A 69 -0.28 -13.65 2.57
C ILE A 69 -1.26 -13.07 3.60
N CYS A 70 -2.28 -12.34 3.16
CA CYS A 70 -3.26 -11.75 4.07
C CYS A 70 -4.05 -12.83 4.83
N GLN A 71 -4.44 -13.91 4.18
CA GLN A 71 -5.07 -15.06 4.84
C GLN A 71 -4.17 -15.68 5.91
N LYS A 72 -2.87 -15.81 5.64
CA LYS A 72 -1.89 -16.27 6.62
C LYS A 72 -1.86 -15.35 7.85
N PHE A 73 -1.83 -14.02 7.65
CA PHE A 73 -1.84 -13.07 8.77
C PHE A 73 -3.12 -13.17 9.61
N VAL A 74 -4.28 -13.30 8.95
CA VAL A 74 -5.57 -13.46 9.63
C VAL A 74 -5.63 -14.77 10.41
N SER A 75 -5.30 -15.91 9.79
CA SER A 75 -5.37 -17.23 10.42
C SER A 75 -4.41 -17.37 11.61
N ASN A 76 -3.25 -16.71 11.55
CA ASN A 76 -2.26 -16.69 12.63
C ASN A 76 -2.51 -15.57 13.66
N LYS A 77 -3.65 -14.85 13.57
CA LYS A 77 -4.10 -13.83 14.51
C LYS A 77 -3.03 -12.76 14.76
N TYR A 78 -2.63 -12.09 13.68
CA TYR A 78 -1.75 -10.93 13.78
C TYR A 78 -2.49 -9.77 14.46
N ASP A 79 -1.76 -8.94 15.21
CA ASP A 79 -2.34 -7.82 15.94
C ASP A 79 -2.58 -6.60 15.05
N VAL A 80 -1.80 -6.47 13.98
CA VAL A 80 -1.93 -5.40 12.96
C VAL A 80 -1.35 -5.86 11.63
N ILE A 81 -1.94 -5.39 10.54
CA ILE A 81 -1.44 -5.58 9.18
C ILE A 81 -1.05 -4.22 8.61
N ILE A 82 0.20 -4.11 8.18
CA ILE A 82 0.72 -2.97 7.42
C ILE A 82 0.69 -3.34 5.95
N ALA A 83 -0.10 -2.61 5.18
CA ALA A 83 -0.30 -2.89 3.76
C ALA A 83 0.32 -1.79 2.89
N ILE A 84 1.38 -2.11 2.16
CA ILE A 84 2.11 -1.14 1.35
C ILE A 84 1.61 -1.20 -0.09
N ALA A 85 1.14 -0.07 -0.60
CA ALA A 85 0.46 0.17 -1.86
C ALA A 85 -1.00 -0.33 -1.91
N THR A 86 -1.79 0.25 -2.82
CA THR A 86 -3.24 0.01 -2.94
C THR A 86 -3.62 -1.47 -3.10
N PRO A 87 -2.98 -2.27 -3.97
CA PRO A 87 -3.33 -3.68 -4.11
C PRO A 87 -3.16 -4.48 -2.82
N SER A 88 -2.09 -4.20 -2.06
CA SER A 88 -1.84 -4.85 -0.76
C SER A 88 -2.92 -4.50 0.27
N ALA A 89 -3.34 -3.23 0.31
CA ALA A 89 -4.41 -2.77 1.20
C ALA A 89 -5.76 -3.39 0.84
N GLN A 90 -6.10 -3.46 -0.45
CA GLN A 90 -7.33 -4.10 -0.92
C GLN A 90 -7.37 -5.60 -0.56
N ALA A 91 -6.26 -6.31 -0.72
CA ALA A 91 -6.16 -7.71 -0.32
C ALA A 91 -6.38 -7.89 1.19
N ALA A 92 -5.75 -7.05 2.03
CA ALA A 92 -5.91 -7.12 3.47
C ALA A 92 -7.35 -6.81 3.92
N VAL A 93 -7.97 -5.76 3.37
CA VAL A 93 -9.37 -5.37 3.64
C VAL A 93 -10.36 -6.47 3.22
N GLY A 94 -10.04 -7.21 2.16
CA GLY A 94 -10.83 -8.35 1.69
C GLY A 94 -10.85 -9.52 2.66
N GLU A 95 -9.80 -9.70 3.47
CA GLU A 95 -9.64 -10.88 4.32
C GLU A 95 -10.02 -10.65 5.80
N THR A 96 -10.09 -9.40 6.28
CA THR A 96 -10.47 -9.13 7.68
C THR A 96 -11.21 -7.82 7.85
N LYS A 97 -12.16 -7.82 8.79
CA LYS A 97 -12.84 -6.61 9.31
C LYS A 97 -12.54 -6.34 10.79
N GLU A 98 -11.67 -7.15 11.38
CA GLU A 98 -11.36 -7.12 12.83
C GLU A 98 -9.93 -6.66 13.08
N ILE A 99 -8.95 -7.25 12.35
CA ILE A 99 -7.54 -6.88 12.54
C ILE A 99 -7.32 -5.46 12.01
N PRO A 100 -6.74 -4.56 12.79
CA PRO A 100 -6.38 -3.23 12.33
C PRO A 100 -5.46 -3.29 11.10
N ILE A 101 -5.81 -2.51 10.07
CA ILE A 101 -5.02 -2.39 8.84
C ILE A 101 -4.55 -0.95 8.73
N VAL A 102 -3.24 -0.77 8.59
CA VAL A 102 -2.62 0.53 8.31
C VAL A 102 -2.00 0.47 6.92
N PHE A 103 -2.59 1.18 5.97
CA PHE A 103 -2.01 1.27 4.63
C PHE A 103 -0.99 2.41 4.52
N ALA A 104 -0.01 2.22 3.65
CA ALA A 104 0.93 3.25 3.25
C ALA A 104 0.99 3.33 1.71
N ALA A 105 1.14 4.55 1.17
CA ALA A 105 1.21 4.79 -0.25
C ALA A 105 -0.01 4.23 -1.02
N CYS A 106 -1.22 4.59 -0.58
CA CYS A 106 -2.44 4.34 -1.33
C CYS A 106 -2.88 5.64 -2.02
N THR A 107 -2.88 5.65 -3.33
CA THR A 107 -3.09 6.86 -4.15
C THR A 107 -4.50 7.43 -3.97
N ASP A 108 -5.51 6.57 -4.01
CA ASP A 108 -6.91 6.95 -3.84
C ASP A 108 -7.62 5.98 -2.88
N PRO A 109 -7.48 6.17 -1.57
CA PRO A 109 -8.08 5.26 -0.60
C PRO A 109 -9.60 5.20 -0.64
N VAL A 110 -10.26 6.30 -0.98
CA VAL A 110 -11.73 6.37 -1.08
C VAL A 110 -12.21 5.69 -2.36
N GLY A 111 -11.67 6.07 -3.51
CA GLY A 111 -12.03 5.48 -4.81
C GLY A 111 -11.66 4.00 -4.91
N SER A 112 -10.63 3.56 -4.18
CA SER A 112 -10.24 2.14 -4.07
C SER A 112 -11.09 1.34 -3.08
N GLY A 113 -12.05 1.97 -2.39
CA GLY A 113 -12.95 1.30 -1.45
C GLY A 113 -12.31 0.88 -0.13
N LEU A 114 -11.18 1.49 0.24
CA LEU A 114 -10.45 1.17 1.49
C LEU A 114 -11.07 1.87 2.69
N VAL A 115 -11.49 3.13 2.52
CA VAL A 115 -12.06 3.97 3.57
C VAL A 115 -13.28 4.74 3.05
N SER A 116 -14.16 5.15 3.96
CA SER A 116 -15.37 5.92 3.61
C SER A 116 -15.06 7.37 3.25
N SER A 117 -14.13 7.99 3.95
CA SER A 117 -13.55 9.32 3.66
C SER A 117 -12.16 9.42 4.29
N LEU A 118 -11.40 10.44 3.89
CA LEU A 118 -10.06 10.65 4.47
C LEU A 118 -10.14 11.12 5.92
N GLU A 119 -11.14 11.93 6.27
CA GLU A 119 -11.34 12.47 7.61
C GLU A 119 -11.95 11.45 8.59
N LYS A 120 -12.79 10.56 8.05
CA LYS A 120 -13.47 9.51 8.81
C LYS A 120 -13.36 8.18 8.09
N PRO A 121 -12.23 7.50 8.18
CA PRO A 121 -11.99 6.26 7.45
C PRO A 121 -13.08 5.20 7.67
N GLY A 122 -13.54 5.04 8.90
CA GLY A 122 -14.51 4.01 9.30
C GLY A 122 -13.91 2.61 9.33
N GLY A 123 -14.54 1.72 10.09
CA GLY A 123 -14.06 0.33 10.18
C GLY A 123 -12.67 0.17 10.81
N ASN A 124 -11.97 -0.88 10.39
CA ASN A 124 -10.65 -1.28 10.92
C ASN A 124 -9.46 -0.79 10.07
N VAL A 125 -9.66 0.18 9.18
CA VAL A 125 -8.68 0.58 8.17
C VAL A 125 -8.36 2.07 8.28
N THR A 126 -7.06 2.41 8.27
CA THR A 126 -6.55 3.78 8.20
C THR A 126 -5.20 3.78 7.49
N GLY A 127 -4.62 4.93 7.22
CA GLY A 127 -3.29 4.99 6.62
C GLY A 127 -2.91 6.33 6.01
N THR A 128 -1.93 6.31 5.11
CA THR A 128 -1.39 7.49 4.43
C THR A 128 -1.52 7.36 2.92
N SER A 129 -1.97 8.45 2.28
CA SER A 129 -2.06 8.54 0.83
C SER A 129 -0.79 9.16 0.22
N ASP A 130 -0.45 8.70 -0.96
CA ASP A 130 0.55 9.30 -1.86
C ASP A 130 -0.12 9.94 -3.10
N ALA A 131 -1.30 10.52 -2.92
CA ALA A 131 -2.11 11.10 -3.98
C ALA A 131 -1.29 11.95 -4.96
N VAL A 132 -1.49 11.71 -6.25
CA VAL A 132 -0.83 12.39 -7.35
C VAL A 132 -1.84 13.31 -8.05
N SER A 133 -1.43 14.53 -8.36
CA SER A 133 -2.27 15.51 -9.05
C SER A 133 -1.97 15.52 -10.55
N ALA A 134 -2.86 14.98 -11.37
CA ALA A 134 -2.74 15.06 -12.83
C ALA A 134 -2.59 16.51 -13.35
N PRO A 135 -3.33 17.53 -12.86
CA PRO A 135 -3.09 18.92 -13.22
C PRO A 135 -1.66 19.39 -12.99
N LYS A 136 -1.06 19.12 -11.83
CA LYS A 136 0.31 19.54 -11.51
C LYS A 136 1.35 18.84 -12.39
N ILE A 137 1.15 17.57 -12.70
CA ILE A 137 2.00 16.83 -13.64
C ILE A 137 1.92 17.48 -15.01
N MET A 138 0.73 17.82 -15.47
CA MET A 138 0.53 18.44 -16.79
C MET A 138 1.02 19.88 -16.85
N GLU A 139 0.95 20.64 -15.76
CA GLU A 139 1.59 21.96 -15.65
C GLU A 139 3.11 21.84 -15.86
N LEU A 140 3.76 20.90 -15.17
CA LEU A 140 5.18 20.62 -15.35
C LEU A 140 5.50 20.15 -16.78
N ALA A 141 4.70 19.25 -17.34
CA ALA A 141 4.89 18.74 -18.70
C ALA A 141 4.83 19.89 -19.74
N ARG A 142 3.93 20.85 -19.57
CA ARG A 142 3.82 22.04 -20.44
C ARG A 142 4.99 23.02 -20.31
N LEU A 143 5.65 23.07 -19.17
CA LEU A 143 6.88 23.85 -19.02
C LEU A 143 8.02 23.26 -19.87
N ILE A 144 8.03 21.92 -20.04
CA ILE A 144 9.05 21.21 -20.83
C ILE A 144 8.66 21.21 -22.32
N THR A 145 7.38 20.99 -22.61
CA THR A 145 6.81 20.87 -23.95
C THR A 145 5.56 21.75 -24.05
N PRO A 146 5.69 23.07 -24.38
CA PRO A 146 4.57 24.01 -24.30
C PRO A 146 3.37 23.67 -25.20
N ASP A 147 3.61 23.06 -26.36
CA ASP A 147 2.59 22.81 -27.40
C ASP A 147 2.00 21.39 -27.32
N ILE A 148 1.99 20.76 -26.14
CA ILE A 148 1.38 19.42 -25.99
C ILE A 148 -0.09 19.44 -26.45
N LYS A 149 -0.44 18.52 -27.34
CA LYS A 149 -1.82 18.28 -27.80
C LYS A 149 -2.30 16.88 -27.41
N THR A 150 -1.39 15.91 -27.37
CA THR A 150 -1.71 14.51 -27.10
C THR A 150 -0.81 13.99 -26.01
N VAL A 151 -1.39 13.21 -25.10
CA VAL A 151 -0.70 12.56 -23.99
C VAL A 151 -0.95 11.06 -24.05
N GLY A 152 0.11 10.26 -24.08
CA GLY A 152 0.02 8.82 -23.91
C GLY A 152 -0.07 8.46 -22.41
N ALA A 153 -1.05 7.65 -22.03
CA ALA A 153 -1.20 7.10 -20.70
C ALA A 153 -0.99 5.59 -20.71
N LEU A 154 0.16 5.15 -20.19
CA LEU A 154 0.51 3.73 -20.10
C LEU A 154 0.32 3.26 -18.65
N TYR A 155 -0.52 2.25 -18.43
CA TYR A 155 -0.86 1.81 -17.08
C TYR A 155 -1.40 0.38 -17.01
N THR A 156 -1.49 -0.17 -15.81
CA THR A 156 -2.14 -1.46 -15.54
C THR A 156 -3.60 -1.25 -15.18
N SER A 157 -4.51 -1.66 -16.07
CA SER A 157 -5.97 -1.42 -15.90
C SER A 157 -6.62 -2.24 -14.79
N SER A 158 -5.97 -3.28 -14.29
CA SER A 158 -6.43 -4.08 -13.15
C SER A 158 -6.13 -3.43 -11.79
N GLU A 159 -5.36 -2.33 -11.75
CA GLU A 159 -5.04 -1.60 -10.53
C GLU A 159 -5.90 -0.34 -10.41
N THR A 160 -6.72 -0.27 -9.35
CA THR A 160 -7.67 0.83 -9.12
C THR A 160 -6.98 2.19 -8.98
N ASN A 161 -5.82 2.24 -8.33
CA ASN A 161 -5.00 3.44 -8.21
C ASN A 161 -4.54 3.96 -9.59
N SER A 162 -4.12 3.09 -10.49
CA SER A 162 -3.73 3.47 -11.86
C SER A 162 -4.92 4.03 -12.64
N VAL A 163 -6.07 3.37 -12.55
CA VAL A 163 -7.32 3.82 -13.19
C VAL A 163 -7.74 5.19 -12.66
N SER A 164 -7.65 5.42 -11.34
CA SER A 164 -8.00 6.71 -10.72
C SER A 164 -7.14 7.84 -11.27
N VAL A 165 -5.81 7.67 -11.34
CA VAL A 165 -4.89 8.68 -11.89
C VAL A 165 -5.18 8.97 -13.38
N VAL A 166 -5.46 7.93 -14.17
CA VAL A 166 -5.79 8.12 -15.60
C VAL A 166 -7.13 8.83 -15.78
N ASN A 167 -8.13 8.54 -14.94
CA ASN A 167 -9.40 9.27 -14.97
C ASN A 167 -9.23 10.76 -14.63
N ASP A 168 -8.41 11.09 -13.65
CA ASP A 168 -8.07 12.48 -13.32
C ASP A 168 -7.35 13.18 -14.49
N LEU A 169 -6.42 12.49 -15.15
CA LEU A 169 -5.76 12.99 -16.36
C LEU A 169 -6.77 13.25 -17.49
N LYS A 170 -7.70 12.34 -17.73
CA LYS A 170 -8.74 12.49 -18.76
C LYS A 170 -9.68 13.66 -18.44
N ALA A 171 -10.06 13.82 -17.17
CA ALA A 171 -10.87 14.96 -16.75
C ALA A 171 -10.16 16.30 -16.97
N TYR A 172 -8.87 16.38 -16.61
CA TYR A 172 -8.05 17.53 -16.89
C TYR A 172 -7.90 17.80 -18.39
N ALA A 173 -7.61 16.76 -19.18
CA ALA A 173 -7.41 16.84 -20.63
C ALA A 173 -8.66 17.38 -21.36
N ALA A 174 -9.84 16.93 -20.98
CA ALA A 174 -11.12 17.39 -21.53
C ALA A 174 -11.33 18.88 -21.31
N GLN A 175 -10.92 19.44 -20.16
CA GLN A 175 -11.04 20.87 -19.84
C GLN A 175 -9.96 21.73 -20.49
N ASN A 176 -8.85 21.12 -20.96
CA ASN A 176 -7.67 21.83 -21.45
C ASN A 176 -7.35 21.56 -22.93
N GLY A 177 -8.30 20.96 -23.67
CA GLY A 177 -8.15 20.72 -25.11
C GLY A 177 -7.04 19.72 -25.47
N LEU A 178 -6.80 18.74 -24.59
CA LEU A 178 -5.82 17.67 -24.83
C LEU A 178 -6.53 16.38 -25.20
N THR A 179 -5.84 15.55 -25.97
CA THR A 179 -6.24 14.17 -26.28
C THR A 179 -5.44 13.21 -25.40
N VAL A 180 -6.11 12.27 -24.73
CA VAL A 180 -5.44 11.18 -24.03
C VAL A 180 -5.57 9.90 -24.85
N VAL A 181 -4.43 9.26 -25.14
CA VAL A 181 -4.35 7.95 -25.79
C VAL A 181 -3.93 6.95 -24.74
N GLU A 182 -4.77 5.95 -24.49
CA GLU A 182 -4.54 4.96 -23.42
C GLU A 182 -3.86 3.71 -23.98
N GLY A 183 -2.83 3.23 -23.28
CA GLY A 183 -2.21 1.94 -23.49
C GLY A 183 -2.23 1.15 -22.18
N THR A 184 -2.77 -0.05 -22.18
CA THR A 184 -2.84 -0.90 -21.00
C THR A 184 -1.92 -2.11 -21.11
N VAL A 185 -1.32 -2.47 -19.98
CA VAL A 185 -0.47 -3.65 -19.84
C VAL A 185 -0.95 -4.51 -18.67
N THR A 186 -0.64 -5.78 -18.72
CA THR A 186 -0.90 -6.72 -17.61
C THR A 186 0.38 -7.07 -16.85
N ASN A 187 1.54 -6.86 -17.47
CA ASN A 187 2.85 -7.10 -16.89
C ASN A 187 3.92 -6.24 -17.57
N SER A 188 5.10 -6.19 -16.97
CA SER A 188 6.21 -5.34 -17.44
C SER A 188 6.80 -5.73 -18.78
N SER A 189 6.62 -6.98 -19.25
CA SER A 189 7.15 -7.41 -20.56
C SER A 189 6.41 -6.78 -21.74
N GLU A 190 5.19 -6.31 -21.54
CA GLU A 190 4.35 -5.67 -22.56
C GLU A 190 4.63 -4.17 -22.72
N VAL A 191 5.30 -3.55 -21.73
CA VAL A 191 5.48 -2.08 -21.65
C VAL A 191 6.11 -1.51 -22.92
N GLN A 192 7.19 -2.11 -23.42
CA GLN A 192 7.90 -1.59 -24.60
C GLN A 192 7.02 -1.62 -25.85
N GLN A 193 6.29 -2.72 -26.07
CA GLN A 193 5.41 -2.87 -27.22
C GLN A 193 4.25 -1.88 -27.18
N VAL A 194 3.58 -1.76 -26.03
CA VAL A 194 2.44 -0.85 -25.87
C VAL A 194 2.90 0.61 -25.94
N ALA A 195 4.01 0.97 -25.31
CA ALA A 195 4.57 2.32 -25.41
C ALA A 195 4.92 2.72 -26.85
N SER A 196 5.38 1.76 -27.67
CA SER A 196 5.69 2.02 -29.10
C SER A 196 4.44 2.22 -29.96
N SER A 197 3.25 1.87 -29.47
CA SER A 197 1.97 2.03 -30.17
C SER A 197 1.22 3.30 -29.78
N LEU A 198 1.66 4.01 -28.73
CA LEU A 198 1.13 5.29 -28.26
C LEU A 198 1.74 6.47 -29.03
#